data_b5f94ddd39e68641a7950d03f435e8b0
#
_entry.id   b5f94ddd39e68641a7950d03f435e8b0
#
_cell.length_a   1.000
_cell.length_b   1.000
_cell.length_c   1.000
_cell.angle_alpha   90.00
_cell.angle_beta   90.00
_cell.angle_gamma   90.00
#
_symmetry.space_group_name_H-M   'P 1'
#
loop_
_entity.id
_entity.type
_entity.pdbx_description
1 polymer ?
#
loop_
_entity_poly.entity_id
_entity_poly.type
_entity_poly.pdbx_seq_one_letter_code
_entity_poly.pdbx_strand_id
1 'polypeptide(L)'
;MKKLALLLAALSVASVSYAKEVMPEAAPVVEEAPVVEEVVEVKAAPVLRVTSVGQNLIVENTSNTDGTYGHDIGEAVHLENKVGLALGDSWTFDLMARKTWEASIDDYYDNDTKGSGMKSAGHRIELGATRHFENFTVGMKWRGESELDRLYLPFSYNFGLVSGWFEPAYTFYDNGQDSFYLKAEPVQLNYGPVTLAYYFEGEKFTGDGNGYLEEGVKVVEESNYQHQVRLRGTLYSNDVLSVGAEYRYQFAGEEKATFDGVEATLENNRHIAILSAAYNVTENLVVDTYYEYDFNKYDYKYDGKEEAVDDDYYWEFGLGWTYKF
;
A
#
# COMPACT_ATOMS: atom_id res chain seq x y z
N MET A 1 -13.70 -17.57 -7.66
CA MET A 1 -13.26 -18.89 -7.18
C MET A 1 -11.96 -19.38 -7.82
N LYS A 2 -11.75 -19.25 -9.15
CA LYS A 2 -10.47 -19.66 -9.80
C LYS A 2 -9.26 -18.86 -9.32
N LYS A 3 -9.40 -17.56 -9.03
CA LYS A 3 -8.34 -16.66 -8.57
C LYS A 3 -7.86 -16.98 -7.15
N LEU A 4 -8.79 -17.39 -6.25
CA LEU A 4 -8.45 -17.82 -4.89
C LEU A 4 -7.70 -19.17 -4.87
N ALA A 5 -8.02 -20.06 -5.82
CA ALA A 5 -7.33 -21.34 -5.96
C ALA A 5 -5.86 -21.17 -6.41
N LEU A 6 -5.56 -20.15 -7.23
CA LEU A 6 -4.19 -19.81 -7.62
C LEU A 6 -3.37 -19.28 -6.44
N LEU A 7 -3.98 -18.46 -5.56
CA LEU A 7 -3.34 -17.96 -4.34
C LEU A 7 -3.03 -19.10 -3.36
N LEU A 8 -3.98 -20.02 -3.17
CA LEU A 8 -3.81 -21.21 -2.32
C LEU A 8 -2.77 -22.18 -2.90
N ALA A 9 -2.73 -22.35 -4.24
CA ALA A 9 -1.72 -23.17 -4.90
C ALA A 9 -0.31 -22.58 -4.77
N ALA A 10 -0.15 -21.26 -4.87
CA ALA A 10 1.14 -20.59 -4.68
C ALA A 10 1.63 -20.69 -3.22
N LEU A 11 0.72 -20.62 -2.24
CA LEU A 11 1.05 -20.81 -0.82
C LEU A 11 1.42 -22.27 -0.52
N SER A 12 0.82 -23.26 -1.21
CA SER A 12 1.14 -24.67 -1.02
C SER A 12 2.49 -25.08 -1.62
N VAL A 13 2.94 -24.45 -2.72
CA VAL A 13 4.26 -24.69 -3.33
C VAL A 13 5.39 -24.19 -2.42
N ALA A 14 5.17 -23.13 -1.65
CA ALA A 14 6.15 -22.62 -0.70
C ALA A 14 6.36 -23.55 0.53
N SER A 15 5.41 -24.46 0.81
CA SER A 15 5.48 -25.38 1.96
C SER A 15 6.07 -26.75 1.65
N VAL A 16 6.26 -27.13 0.37
CA VAL A 16 6.66 -28.50 -0.03
C VAL A 16 8.17 -28.70 -0.23
N SER A 17 9.01 -27.68 -0.09
CA SER A 17 10.44 -27.79 -0.41
C SER A 17 11.35 -28.31 0.71
N TYR A 18 10.83 -28.95 1.77
CA TYR A 18 11.64 -29.55 2.84
C TYR A 18 11.25 -31.02 3.14
N ALA A 19 11.29 -31.86 2.14
CA ALA A 19 11.35 -33.29 2.36
C ALA A 19 12.29 -33.92 1.31
N LYS A 20 13.59 -33.85 1.57
CA LYS A 20 14.56 -34.69 0.87
C LYS A 20 14.92 -35.84 1.81
N GLU A 21 14.26 -36.97 1.65
CA GLU A 21 14.67 -38.23 2.26
C GLU A 21 16.08 -38.63 1.74
N VAL A 22 17.02 -38.70 2.67
CA VAL A 22 18.31 -39.33 2.41
C VAL A 22 18.16 -40.80 2.84
N MET A 23 18.23 -41.71 1.88
CA MET A 23 18.34 -43.13 2.18
C MET A 23 19.67 -43.44 2.88
N PRO A 24 19.69 -44.25 3.94
CA PRO A 24 20.93 -44.58 4.62
C PRO A 24 21.70 -45.67 3.89
N GLU A 25 22.95 -45.38 3.58
CA GLU A 25 23.93 -46.37 3.14
C GLU A 25 24.41 -47.18 4.35
N ALA A 26 24.53 -48.51 4.20
CA ALA A 26 24.85 -49.42 5.27
C ALA A 26 26.25 -49.16 5.85
N ALA A 27 26.34 -48.97 7.15
CA ALA A 27 27.55 -48.72 7.88
C ALA A 27 28.27 -50.01 8.27
N PRO A 28 29.64 -50.01 8.31
CA PRO A 28 30.44 -51.08 8.86
C PRO A 28 30.41 -51.02 10.39
N VAL A 29 30.45 -52.18 11.03
CA VAL A 29 30.47 -52.37 12.50
C VAL A 29 31.77 -51.79 13.06
N VAL A 30 31.65 -50.85 14.00
CA VAL A 30 32.76 -50.32 14.81
C VAL A 30 32.36 -50.35 16.28
N GLU A 31 33.34 -50.74 17.09
CA GLU A 31 33.30 -50.92 18.58
C GLU A 31 32.64 -49.79 19.36
N GLU A 32 31.95 -50.17 20.41
CA GLU A 32 31.25 -49.29 21.34
C GLU A 32 32.21 -48.31 22.07
N ALA A 33 32.14 -47.05 21.66
CA ALA A 33 32.59 -45.94 22.49
C ALA A 33 31.43 -45.46 23.38
N PRO A 34 31.72 -44.87 24.58
CA PRO A 34 30.66 -44.48 25.50
C PRO A 34 29.67 -43.52 24.88
N VAL A 35 28.38 -43.87 24.94
CA VAL A 35 27.26 -43.07 24.44
C VAL A 35 27.22 -41.78 25.26
N VAL A 36 27.75 -40.69 24.69
CA VAL A 36 27.37 -39.34 25.09
C VAL A 36 25.98 -39.13 24.46
N GLU A 37 24.93 -39.16 25.29
CA GLU A 37 23.60 -38.70 24.86
C GLU A 37 23.73 -37.26 24.45
N GLU A 38 23.88 -37.04 23.15
CA GLU A 38 23.72 -35.72 22.55
C GLU A 38 22.23 -35.37 22.73
N VAL A 39 21.95 -34.46 23.67
CA VAL A 39 20.60 -33.91 23.84
C VAL A 39 20.30 -33.12 22.54
N VAL A 40 19.70 -33.80 21.60
CA VAL A 40 19.14 -33.13 20.41
C VAL A 40 18.04 -32.23 20.93
N GLU A 41 18.33 -30.95 21.01
CA GLU A 41 17.35 -29.92 21.30
C GLU A 41 16.29 -29.95 20.18
N VAL A 42 15.20 -30.65 20.43
CA VAL A 42 14.07 -30.68 19.48
C VAL A 42 13.50 -29.27 19.46
N LYS A 43 13.85 -28.48 18.43
CA LYS A 43 13.32 -27.16 18.22
C LYS A 43 11.80 -27.28 18.11
N ALA A 44 11.07 -26.66 19.03
CA ALA A 44 9.61 -26.70 19.02
C ALA A 44 9.09 -26.23 17.66
N ALA A 45 8.05 -26.88 17.17
CA ALA A 45 7.41 -26.49 15.90
C ALA A 45 6.96 -25.01 15.97
N PRO A 46 7.14 -24.24 14.89
CA PRO A 46 6.73 -22.85 14.88
C PRO A 46 5.20 -22.73 15.10
N VAL A 47 4.81 -21.85 16.02
CA VAL A 47 3.40 -21.61 16.37
C VAL A 47 2.93 -20.33 15.72
N LEU A 48 1.75 -20.38 15.10
CA LEU A 48 1.07 -19.19 14.58
C LEU A 48 0.55 -18.37 15.77
N ARG A 49 0.89 -17.08 15.80
CA ARG A 49 0.47 -16.14 16.85
C ARG A 49 -0.05 -14.83 16.26
N VAL A 50 -1.00 -14.22 16.92
CA VAL A 50 -1.39 -12.83 16.67
C VAL A 50 -0.29 -11.92 17.21
N THR A 51 0.17 -10.97 16.40
CA THR A 51 1.21 -10.00 16.79
C THR A 51 0.64 -8.61 17.01
N SER A 52 -0.43 -8.28 16.29
CA SER A 52 -1.08 -6.97 16.43
C SER A 52 -2.52 -7.01 15.97
N VAL A 53 -3.29 -6.08 16.50
CA VAL A 53 -4.60 -5.67 15.98
C VAL A 53 -4.65 -4.15 15.96
N GLY A 54 -5.34 -3.57 15.01
CA GLY A 54 -5.44 -2.12 14.90
C GLY A 54 -6.58 -1.67 14.03
N GLN A 55 -6.86 -0.37 14.12
CA GLN A 55 -7.89 0.28 13.34
C GLN A 55 -7.44 1.69 12.96
N ASN A 56 -7.73 2.12 11.73
CA ASN A 56 -7.48 3.48 11.25
C ASN A 56 -8.77 4.07 10.70
N LEU A 57 -9.04 5.31 11.06
CA LEU A 57 -10.00 6.19 10.42
C LEU A 57 -9.23 7.19 9.57
N ILE A 58 -9.56 7.28 8.29
CA ILE A 58 -8.93 8.20 7.34
C ILE A 58 -10.03 9.05 6.73
N VAL A 59 -9.81 10.34 6.64
CA VAL A 59 -10.73 11.32 6.02
C VAL A 59 -9.95 12.05 4.94
N GLU A 60 -10.47 12.00 3.73
CA GLU A 60 -9.87 12.62 2.53
C GLU A 60 -10.77 13.73 2.01
N ASN A 61 -10.16 14.73 1.38
CA ASN A 61 -10.88 15.83 0.77
C ASN A 61 -10.07 16.46 -0.37
N THR A 62 -10.74 16.74 -1.48
CA THR A 62 -10.20 17.53 -2.59
C THR A 62 -10.85 18.90 -2.58
N SER A 63 -10.08 19.97 -2.77
CA SER A 63 -10.60 21.31 -2.91
C SER A 63 -10.03 21.99 -4.14
N ASN A 64 -10.92 22.51 -4.99
CA ASN A 64 -10.56 23.22 -6.20
C ASN A 64 -10.26 24.70 -5.93
N THR A 65 -9.43 25.31 -6.76
CA THR A 65 -9.01 26.71 -6.62
C THR A 65 -9.98 27.71 -7.22
N ASP A 66 -11.05 27.31 -7.85
CA ASP A 66 -12.01 28.17 -8.57
C ASP A 66 -12.80 29.13 -7.66
N GLY A 67 -12.55 29.09 -6.34
CA GLY A 67 -13.18 29.98 -5.37
C GLY A 67 -14.64 29.64 -5.05
N THR A 68 -15.19 28.61 -5.63
CA THR A 68 -16.40 27.98 -5.13
C THR A 68 -16.03 27.27 -3.84
N TYR A 69 -16.58 27.71 -2.73
CA TYR A 69 -16.35 27.14 -1.40
C TYR A 69 -17.03 25.79 -1.23
N GLY A 70 -16.71 24.85 -2.11
CA GLY A 70 -16.99 23.44 -1.89
C GLY A 70 -16.03 22.93 -0.83
N HIS A 71 -16.34 23.11 0.43
CA HIS A 71 -15.61 22.47 1.52
C HIS A 71 -16.25 21.11 1.80
N ASP A 72 -16.11 20.21 0.83
CA ASP A 72 -16.57 18.84 1.01
C ASP A 72 -15.65 18.14 2.00
N ILE A 73 -15.94 18.29 3.29
CA ILE A 73 -15.27 17.51 4.32
C ILE A 73 -15.75 16.08 4.21
N GLY A 74 -14.81 15.18 3.86
CA GLY A 74 -15.06 13.75 3.80
C GLY A 74 -15.56 13.28 2.45
N GLU A 75 -15.01 13.77 1.36
CA GLU A 75 -15.18 13.20 0.03
C GLU A 75 -15.00 11.69 0.07
N ALA A 76 -13.96 11.22 0.80
CA ALA A 76 -13.87 9.83 1.20
C ALA A 76 -13.55 9.67 2.69
N VAL A 77 -14.27 8.76 3.34
CA VAL A 77 -14.01 8.32 4.70
C VAL A 77 -13.74 6.83 4.70
N HIS A 78 -12.57 6.44 5.19
CA HIS A 78 -12.14 5.04 5.25
C HIS A 78 -12.05 4.56 6.70
N LEU A 79 -12.57 3.37 6.95
CA LEU A 79 -12.33 2.63 8.19
C LEU A 79 -11.56 1.35 7.85
N GLU A 80 -10.33 1.26 8.31
CA GLU A 80 -9.47 0.09 8.14
C GLU A 80 -9.40 -0.70 9.44
N ASN A 81 -9.52 -2.03 9.33
CA ASN A 81 -9.25 -2.97 10.41
C ASN A 81 -8.06 -3.83 10.00
N LYS A 82 -7.07 -3.96 10.87
CA LYS A 82 -5.79 -4.64 10.60
C LYS A 82 -5.52 -5.72 11.61
N VAL A 83 -4.99 -6.85 11.15
CA VAL A 83 -4.53 -7.96 12.00
C VAL A 83 -3.18 -8.43 11.48
N GLY A 84 -2.18 -8.42 12.33
CA GLY A 84 -0.86 -8.99 12.08
C GLY A 84 -0.72 -10.35 12.75
N LEU A 85 -0.15 -11.32 12.03
CA LEU A 85 0.16 -12.65 12.53
C LEU A 85 1.64 -12.96 12.27
N ALA A 86 2.23 -13.87 13.05
CA ALA A 86 3.56 -14.40 12.79
C ALA A 86 3.58 -15.92 12.93
N LEU A 87 4.39 -16.59 12.11
CA LEU A 87 4.70 -18.01 12.19
C LEU A 87 6.21 -18.18 12.41
N GLY A 88 6.56 -18.55 13.63
CA GLY A 88 7.97 -18.52 14.06
C GLY A 88 8.54 -17.10 13.96
N ASP A 89 9.83 -17.01 13.60
CA ASP A 89 10.57 -15.76 13.53
C ASP A 89 10.76 -15.25 12.08
N SER A 90 10.35 -16.04 11.09
CA SER A 90 10.68 -15.78 9.69
C SER A 90 9.49 -15.44 8.81
N TRP A 91 8.25 -15.62 9.27
CA TRP A 91 7.06 -15.32 8.49
C TRP A 91 6.13 -14.37 9.24
N THR A 92 5.62 -13.36 8.51
CA THR A 92 4.50 -12.52 8.94
C THR A 92 3.37 -12.61 7.93
N PHE A 93 2.14 -12.45 8.43
CA PHE A 93 0.94 -12.38 7.62
C PHE A 93 0.17 -11.15 8.07
N ASP A 94 -0.36 -10.41 7.09
CA ASP A 94 -1.12 -9.20 7.30
C ASP A 94 -2.50 -9.35 6.66
N LEU A 95 -3.52 -9.01 7.43
CA LEU A 95 -4.89 -8.92 6.95
C LEU A 95 -5.36 -7.49 7.16
N MET A 96 -5.98 -6.91 6.15
CA MET A 96 -6.62 -5.62 6.22
C MET A 96 -7.99 -5.68 5.57
N ALA A 97 -8.99 -5.09 6.21
CA ALA A 97 -10.30 -4.85 5.66
C ALA A 97 -10.65 -3.38 5.78
N ARG A 98 -10.92 -2.71 4.67
CA ARG A 98 -11.31 -1.31 4.58
C ARG A 98 -12.77 -1.21 4.13
N LYS A 99 -13.53 -0.35 4.77
CA LYS A 99 -14.80 0.16 4.29
C LYS A 99 -14.64 1.61 3.94
N THR A 100 -15.14 2.00 2.77
CA THR A 100 -15.14 3.37 2.26
C THR A 100 -16.58 3.91 2.21
N TRP A 101 -16.73 5.15 2.61
CA TRP A 101 -17.94 5.94 2.45
C TRP A 101 -17.59 7.25 1.74
N GLU A 102 -18.47 7.72 0.89
CA GLU A 102 -18.53 9.10 0.45
C GLU A 102 -19.38 9.88 1.45
N ALA A 103 -18.90 11.03 1.89
CA ALA A 103 -19.60 11.91 2.79
C ALA A 103 -19.42 13.35 2.32
N SER A 104 -20.46 13.94 1.75
CA SER A 104 -20.51 15.37 1.45
C SER A 104 -21.27 16.09 2.56
N ILE A 105 -20.59 17.00 3.25
CA ILE A 105 -21.23 17.83 4.30
C ILE A 105 -21.99 18.99 3.67
N ASP A 106 -21.59 19.48 2.52
CA ASP A 106 -22.25 20.59 1.84
C ASP A 106 -23.65 20.23 1.39
N ASP A 107 -23.88 19.03 0.91
CA ASP A 107 -25.21 18.49 0.62
C ASP A 107 -26.15 18.49 1.84
N TYR A 108 -25.59 18.55 3.05
CA TYR A 108 -26.41 18.59 4.28
C TYR A 108 -27.07 19.94 4.52
N TYR A 109 -26.48 21.04 4.04
CA TYR A 109 -26.98 22.39 4.22
C TYR A 109 -27.80 22.89 3.02
N ASP A 110 -27.71 22.23 1.88
CA ASP A 110 -28.55 22.55 0.72
C ASP A 110 -29.90 21.86 0.85
N ASN A 111 -30.95 22.65 1.15
CA ASN A 111 -32.31 22.18 1.44
C ASN A 111 -33.01 21.45 0.28
N ASP A 112 -32.44 21.40 -0.91
CA ASP A 112 -33.02 20.78 -2.09
C ASP A 112 -32.58 19.32 -2.32
N THR A 113 -31.52 18.84 -1.68
CA THR A 113 -31.04 17.45 -1.79
C THR A 113 -31.38 16.64 -0.53
N LYS A 114 -32.54 16.06 -0.51
CA LYS A 114 -32.94 15.05 0.46
C LYS A 114 -32.21 13.74 0.19
N GLY A 115 -31.03 13.57 0.74
CA GLY A 115 -30.32 12.31 0.58
C GLY A 115 -28.85 12.35 0.96
N SER A 116 -28.40 13.48 1.46
CA SER A 116 -27.05 13.63 1.98
C SER A 116 -26.84 12.78 3.22
N GLY A 117 -25.78 12.07 3.23
CA GLY A 117 -25.34 11.20 4.31
C GLY A 117 -24.21 10.34 3.81
N MET A 118 -23.54 9.65 4.71
CA MET A 118 -22.51 8.71 4.34
C MET A 118 -23.08 7.63 3.40
N LYS A 119 -22.66 7.65 2.15
CA LYS A 119 -22.98 6.62 1.15
C LYS A 119 -21.87 5.58 1.12
N SER A 120 -22.25 4.30 0.97
CA SER A 120 -21.26 3.23 0.80
C SER A 120 -20.59 3.38 -0.58
N ALA A 121 -19.30 3.69 -0.60
CA ALA A 121 -18.53 3.90 -1.82
C ALA A 121 -17.69 2.67 -2.22
N GLY A 122 -17.31 1.82 -1.25
CA GLY A 122 -16.51 0.65 -1.61
C GLY A 122 -16.03 -0.16 -0.41
N HIS A 123 -15.27 -1.16 -0.72
CA HIS A 123 -14.55 -1.98 0.26
C HIS A 123 -13.23 -2.46 -0.36
N ARG A 124 -12.26 -2.75 0.51
CA ARG A 124 -10.97 -3.32 0.14
C ARG A 124 -10.61 -4.41 1.13
N ILE A 125 -10.07 -5.52 0.63
CA ILE A 125 -9.47 -6.57 1.46
C ILE A 125 -8.05 -6.78 0.98
N GLU A 126 -7.09 -6.84 1.90
CA GLU A 126 -5.71 -7.19 1.59
C GLU A 126 -5.28 -8.38 2.44
N LEU A 127 -4.58 -9.32 1.82
CA LEU A 127 -3.99 -10.48 2.45
C LEU A 127 -2.51 -10.53 2.05
N GLY A 128 -1.62 -10.43 3.01
CA GLY A 128 -0.18 -10.44 2.81
C GLY A 128 0.49 -11.62 3.50
N ALA A 129 1.56 -12.14 2.92
CA ALA A 129 2.50 -13.07 3.53
C ALA A 129 3.91 -12.63 3.20
N THR A 130 4.76 -12.43 4.21
CA THR A 130 6.13 -11.97 4.03
C THR A 130 7.10 -12.88 4.75
N ARG A 131 8.13 -13.31 4.05
CA ARG A 131 9.27 -14.03 4.63
C ARG A 131 10.42 -13.07 4.90
N HIS A 132 10.93 -13.15 6.10
CA HIS A 132 12.03 -12.32 6.58
C HIS A 132 13.34 -13.09 6.52
N PHE A 133 14.38 -12.44 5.99
CA PHE A 133 15.76 -12.85 6.00
C PHE A 133 16.56 -11.75 6.72
N GLU A 134 17.87 -11.95 6.91
CA GLU A 134 18.69 -11.02 7.68
C GLU A 134 18.62 -9.57 7.16
N ASN A 135 18.78 -9.38 5.85
CA ASN A 135 18.87 -8.04 5.24
C ASN A 135 17.81 -7.77 4.18
N PHE A 136 16.91 -8.71 3.94
CA PHE A 136 15.85 -8.53 2.93
C PHE A 136 14.58 -9.28 3.31
N THR A 137 13.47 -8.88 2.71
CA THR A 137 12.18 -9.56 2.79
C THR A 137 11.65 -9.86 1.41
N VAL A 138 10.90 -10.93 1.28
CA VAL A 138 10.16 -11.28 0.07
C VAL A 138 8.74 -11.64 0.46
N GLY A 139 7.75 -11.16 -0.27
CA GLY A 139 6.37 -11.44 0.06
C GLY A 139 5.50 -11.65 -1.16
N MET A 140 4.24 -11.92 -0.84
CA MET A 140 3.13 -11.91 -1.77
C MET A 140 1.94 -11.25 -1.07
N LYS A 141 1.23 -10.37 -1.76
CA LYS A 141 0.06 -9.67 -1.24
C LYS A 141 -1.04 -9.69 -2.32
N TRP A 142 -2.23 -10.03 -1.91
CA TRP A 142 -3.42 -9.88 -2.73
C TRP A 142 -4.27 -8.74 -2.17
N ARG A 143 -4.81 -7.92 -3.06
CA ARG A 143 -5.78 -6.87 -2.80
C ARG A 143 -6.99 -7.09 -3.67
N GLY A 144 -8.17 -7.16 -3.06
CA GLY A 144 -9.44 -7.23 -3.75
C GLY A 144 -10.30 -6.03 -3.43
N GLU A 145 -10.87 -5.44 -4.46
CA GLU A 145 -11.85 -4.35 -4.42
C GLU A 145 -13.08 -4.72 -5.28
N SER A 146 -14.07 -3.84 -5.33
CA SER A 146 -15.28 -4.10 -6.14
C SER A 146 -14.97 -4.27 -7.63
N GLU A 147 -13.96 -3.57 -8.16
CA GLU A 147 -13.70 -3.45 -9.60
C GLU A 147 -12.37 -4.09 -10.03
N LEU A 148 -11.54 -4.51 -9.06
CA LEU A 148 -10.24 -5.08 -9.37
C LEU A 148 -9.76 -6.10 -8.34
N ASP A 149 -8.92 -7.01 -8.82
CA ASP A 149 -8.01 -7.82 -8.03
C ASP A 149 -6.57 -7.48 -8.39
N ARG A 150 -5.70 -7.22 -7.41
CA ARG A 150 -4.28 -6.94 -7.64
C ARG A 150 -3.41 -7.91 -6.86
N LEU A 151 -2.46 -8.54 -7.54
CA LEU A 151 -1.48 -9.44 -6.95
C LEU A 151 -0.10 -8.78 -6.96
N TYR A 152 0.46 -8.55 -5.77
CA TYR A 152 1.77 -7.95 -5.56
C TYR A 152 2.83 -8.99 -5.19
N LEU A 153 4.08 -8.71 -5.55
CA LEU A 153 5.28 -9.43 -5.13
C LEU A 153 6.24 -8.47 -4.41
N PRO A 154 5.92 -8.07 -3.16
CA PRO A 154 6.76 -7.14 -2.42
C PRO A 154 8.14 -7.72 -2.11
N PHE A 155 9.15 -6.88 -2.26
CA PHE A 155 10.53 -7.13 -1.90
C PHE A 155 11.09 -5.91 -1.17
N SER A 156 11.85 -6.10 -0.09
CA SER A 156 12.58 -5.02 0.56
C SER A 156 13.98 -5.44 0.97
N TYR A 157 14.87 -4.47 1.14
CA TYR A 157 16.21 -4.69 1.65
C TYR A 157 16.63 -3.57 2.60
N ASN A 158 17.53 -3.89 3.54
CA ASN A 158 18.07 -2.93 4.51
C ASN A 158 19.52 -3.29 4.85
N PHE A 159 20.45 -2.40 4.47
CA PHE A 159 21.87 -2.46 4.80
C PHE A 159 22.30 -1.31 5.72
N GLY A 160 21.41 -0.81 6.56
CA GLY A 160 21.62 0.28 7.49
C GLY A 160 21.53 1.64 6.81
N LEU A 161 22.64 2.20 6.34
CA LEU A 161 22.64 3.50 5.67
C LEU A 161 21.80 3.51 4.39
N VAL A 162 21.72 2.38 3.69
CA VAL A 162 20.97 2.25 2.45
C VAL A 162 19.91 1.17 2.62
N SER A 163 18.68 1.51 2.27
CA SER A 163 17.54 0.59 2.22
C SER A 163 16.69 0.86 0.99
N GLY A 164 15.71 0.00 0.73
CA GLY A 164 14.77 0.20 -0.35
C GLY A 164 13.71 -0.90 -0.41
N TRP A 165 12.69 -0.67 -1.22
CA TRP A 165 11.62 -1.63 -1.44
C TRP A 165 11.01 -1.49 -2.84
N PHE A 166 10.38 -2.57 -3.30
CA PHE A 166 9.68 -2.68 -4.56
C PHE A 166 8.39 -3.47 -4.36
N GLU A 167 7.31 -3.06 -4.97
CA GLU A 167 6.02 -3.77 -5.02
C GLU A 167 5.54 -3.88 -6.47
N PRO A 168 6.17 -4.71 -7.32
CA PRO A 168 5.61 -5.01 -8.62
C PRO A 168 4.29 -5.79 -8.44
N ALA A 169 3.32 -5.50 -9.31
CA ALA A 169 2.03 -6.17 -9.27
C ALA A 169 1.43 -6.35 -10.67
N TYR A 170 0.46 -7.25 -10.74
CA TYR A 170 -0.45 -7.38 -11.86
C TYR A 170 -1.88 -7.14 -11.37
N THR A 171 -2.62 -6.28 -12.08
CA THR A 171 -4.00 -5.94 -11.76
C THR A 171 -4.92 -6.59 -12.79
N PHE A 172 -5.96 -7.23 -12.29
CA PHE A 172 -7.07 -7.76 -13.05
C PHE A 172 -8.26 -6.82 -12.83
N TYR A 173 -8.63 -6.05 -13.84
CA TYR A 173 -9.80 -5.17 -13.80
C TYR A 173 -11.03 -5.88 -14.35
N ASP A 174 -12.19 -5.61 -13.77
CA ASP A 174 -13.46 -6.21 -14.22
C ASP A 174 -13.89 -5.72 -15.60
N ASN A 175 -13.41 -4.52 -16.03
CA ASN A 175 -13.60 -4.00 -17.38
C ASN A 175 -12.71 -4.67 -18.44
N GLY A 176 -11.81 -5.60 -18.03
CA GLY A 176 -10.92 -6.33 -18.92
C GLY A 176 -9.67 -5.59 -19.36
N GLN A 177 -9.43 -4.39 -18.87
CA GLN A 177 -8.22 -3.62 -19.14
C GLN A 177 -7.18 -3.87 -18.03
N ASP A 178 -6.59 -5.04 -18.03
CA ASP A 178 -5.59 -5.44 -17.02
C ASP A 178 -4.33 -4.55 -17.11
N SER A 179 -3.53 -4.52 -16.01
CA SER A 179 -2.34 -3.69 -15.98
C SER A 179 -1.13 -4.34 -15.29
N PHE A 180 0.05 -3.84 -15.65
CA PHE A 180 1.28 -3.99 -14.84
C PHE A 180 1.46 -2.74 -13.99
N TYR A 181 1.60 -2.95 -12.68
CA TYR A 181 1.79 -1.90 -11.69
C TYR A 181 3.15 -2.07 -10.98
N LEU A 182 3.84 -0.97 -10.75
CA LEU A 182 5.06 -0.94 -9.95
C LEU A 182 5.02 0.26 -9.00
N LYS A 183 5.18 -0.02 -7.71
CA LYS A 183 5.42 0.98 -6.67
C LYS A 183 6.75 0.68 -6.00
N ALA A 184 7.61 1.68 -5.83
CA ALA A 184 8.95 1.46 -5.31
C ALA A 184 9.56 2.69 -4.64
N GLU A 185 10.35 2.46 -3.60
CA GLU A 185 11.42 3.35 -3.18
C GLU A 185 12.74 2.59 -3.31
N PRO A 186 13.31 2.56 -4.52
CA PRO A 186 14.48 1.73 -4.79
C PRO A 186 15.73 2.16 -4.02
N VAL A 187 15.79 3.39 -3.55
CA VAL A 187 16.90 3.91 -2.73
C VAL A 187 16.37 4.82 -1.65
N GLN A 188 16.70 4.50 -0.41
CA GLN A 188 16.52 5.31 0.78
C GLN A 188 17.88 5.49 1.45
N LEU A 189 18.30 6.73 1.68
CA LEU A 189 19.51 7.08 2.40
C LEU A 189 19.13 7.48 3.83
N ASN A 190 19.53 6.68 4.80
CA ASN A 190 19.18 6.84 6.20
C ASN A 190 20.36 7.44 6.96
N TYR A 191 20.21 8.67 7.47
CA TYR A 191 21.24 9.35 8.25
C TYR A 191 20.65 9.91 9.55
N GLY A 192 20.88 9.20 10.64
CA GLY A 192 20.31 9.54 11.94
C GLY A 192 18.78 9.61 11.89
N PRO A 193 18.17 10.74 12.29
CA PRO A 193 16.72 10.89 12.28
C PRO A 193 16.14 11.27 10.90
N VAL A 194 16.97 11.35 9.85
CA VAL A 194 16.58 11.84 8.52
C VAL A 194 16.72 10.72 7.48
N THR A 195 15.74 10.60 6.61
CA THR A 195 15.77 9.72 5.42
C THR A 195 15.47 10.52 4.17
N LEU A 196 16.34 10.40 3.17
CA LEU A 196 16.12 10.90 1.82
C LEU A 196 15.83 9.71 0.91
N ALA A 197 14.71 9.73 0.20
CA ALA A 197 14.32 8.64 -0.69
C ALA A 197 13.94 9.14 -2.08
N TYR A 198 14.16 8.29 -3.07
CA TYR A 198 13.55 8.40 -4.38
C TYR A 198 12.38 7.43 -4.45
N TYR A 199 11.24 7.90 -4.94
CA TYR A 199 10.03 7.12 -5.11
C TYR A 199 9.59 7.11 -6.57
N PHE A 200 9.14 5.96 -7.00
CA PHE A 200 8.50 5.73 -8.29
C PHE A 200 7.19 4.97 -8.08
N GLU A 201 6.17 5.38 -8.81
CA GLU A 201 4.94 4.62 -8.97
C GLU A 201 4.50 4.72 -10.42
N GLY A 202 4.03 3.62 -10.98
CA GLY A 202 3.53 3.64 -12.36
C GLY A 202 2.70 2.41 -12.67
N GLU A 203 1.79 2.59 -13.60
CA GLU A 203 0.90 1.57 -14.10
C GLU A 203 0.87 1.62 -15.63
N LYS A 204 1.00 0.47 -16.27
CA LYS A 204 0.90 0.32 -17.71
C LYS A 204 -0.24 -0.63 -18.00
N PHE A 205 -1.29 -0.11 -18.61
CA PHE A 205 -2.44 -0.89 -18.99
C PHE A 205 -2.12 -1.78 -20.20
N THR A 206 -2.68 -2.99 -20.18
CA THR A 206 -2.50 -4.00 -21.22
C THR A 206 -3.87 -4.37 -21.78
N GLY A 207 -3.92 -4.64 -23.07
CA GLY A 207 -5.15 -5.06 -23.73
C GLY A 207 -5.64 -4.09 -24.79
N ASP A 208 -6.38 -4.63 -25.72
CA ASP A 208 -6.81 -3.94 -26.95
C ASP A 208 -8.05 -3.03 -26.73
N GLY A 209 -8.11 -2.38 -25.56
CA GLY A 209 -9.02 -1.27 -25.39
C GLY A 209 -10.48 -1.64 -25.27
N ASN A 210 -10.79 -2.57 -24.38
CA ASN A 210 -12.17 -2.68 -23.94
C ASN A 210 -12.59 -1.49 -23.09
N GLY A 211 -11.68 -0.67 -22.53
CA GLY A 211 -11.98 0.54 -21.82
C GLY A 211 -13.31 0.52 -21.03
N TYR A 212 -13.64 1.58 -20.40
CA TYR A 212 -14.96 1.75 -19.76
C TYR A 212 -15.73 2.90 -20.41
N LEU A 213 -17.03 2.98 -20.14
CA LEU A 213 -17.86 4.10 -20.59
C LEU A 213 -18.06 5.04 -19.41
N GLU A 214 -17.61 6.27 -19.57
CA GLU A 214 -17.87 7.36 -18.65
C GLU A 214 -18.75 8.38 -19.33
N GLU A 215 -19.94 8.60 -18.83
CA GLU A 215 -20.97 9.49 -19.44
C GLU A 215 -21.23 9.23 -20.93
N GLY A 216 -21.00 7.99 -21.39
CA GLY A 216 -21.20 7.59 -22.78
C GLY A 216 -19.96 7.77 -23.67
N VAL A 217 -18.86 8.28 -23.16
CA VAL A 217 -17.56 8.38 -23.84
C VAL A 217 -16.74 7.12 -23.53
N LYS A 218 -16.14 6.51 -24.52
CA LYS A 218 -15.25 5.37 -24.32
C LYS A 218 -13.89 5.84 -23.84
N VAL A 219 -13.54 5.50 -22.61
CA VAL A 219 -12.23 5.78 -22.01
C VAL A 219 -11.35 4.54 -22.07
N VAL A 220 -10.14 4.69 -22.59
CA VAL A 220 -9.10 3.64 -22.62
C VAL A 220 -7.85 4.21 -21.95
N GLU A 221 -7.53 3.71 -20.78
CA GLU A 221 -6.31 4.09 -20.08
C GLU A 221 -5.09 3.43 -20.74
N GLU A 222 -3.99 4.17 -20.85
CA GLU A 222 -2.76 3.67 -21.44
C GLU A 222 -1.66 3.50 -20.43
N SER A 223 -1.40 4.53 -19.62
CA SER A 223 -0.38 4.51 -18.58
C SER A 223 -0.51 5.68 -17.63
N ASN A 224 -0.08 5.47 -16.40
CA ASN A 224 0.23 6.55 -15.48
C ASN A 224 1.59 6.30 -14.83
N TYR A 225 2.28 7.36 -14.44
CA TYR A 225 3.46 7.27 -13.61
C TYR A 225 3.72 8.55 -12.82
N GLN A 226 4.47 8.41 -11.72
CA GLN A 226 4.97 9.53 -10.93
C GLN A 226 6.37 9.25 -10.38
N HIS A 227 7.15 10.31 -10.28
CA HIS A 227 8.48 10.31 -9.69
C HIS A 227 8.56 11.35 -8.57
N GLN A 228 9.02 10.94 -7.39
CA GLN A 228 9.12 11.83 -6.24
C GLN A 228 10.49 11.74 -5.59
N VAL A 229 10.93 12.86 -5.02
CA VAL A 229 11.95 12.90 -3.97
C VAL A 229 11.24 13.11 -2.64
N ARG A 230 11.56 12.29 -1.65
CA ARG A 230 10.93 12.28 -0.33
C ARG A 230 11.98 12.55 0.75
N LEU A 231 11.72 13.53 1.60
CA LEU A 231 12.53 13.84 2.76
C LEU A 231 11.69 13.59 4.01
N ARG A 232 12.12 12.65 4.84
CA ARG A 232 11.47 12.29 6.10
C ARG A 232 12.36 12.63 7.26
N GLY A 233 11.78 13.09 8.36
CA GLY A 233 12.53 13.38 9.57
C GLY A 233 11.73 13.18 10.84
N THR A 234 12.40 12.64 11.88
CA THR A 234 11.87 12.66 13.23
C THR A 234 12.19 14.00 13.87
N LEU A 235 11.16 14.80 14.16
CA LEU A 235 11.29 16.13 14.76
C LEU A 235 11.46 16.05 16.28
N TYR A 236 10.78 15.10 16.89
CA TYR A 236 10.83 14.84 18.33
C TYR A 236 10.57 13.36 18.62
N SER A 237 11.26 12.79 19.58
CA SER A 237 11.01 11.43 20.05
C SER A 237 11.46 11.24 21.49
N ASN A 238 10.58 10.63 22.29
CA ASN A 238 10.88 10.07 23.61
C ASN A 238 10.11 8.76 23.78
N ASP A 239 10.11 8.18 24.98
CA ASP A 239 9.46 6.89 25.25
C ASP A 239 7.93 6.92 25.06
N VAL A 240 7.32 8.11 25.10
CA VAL A 240 5.86 8.28 25.09
C VAL A 240 5.35 8.87 23.77
N LEU A 241 6.08 9.84 23.19
CA LEU A 241 5.64 10.59 22.01
C LEU A 241 6.74 10.63 20.94
N SER A 242 6.35 10.34 19.71
CA SER A 242 7.17 10.59 18.51
C SER A 242 6.42 11.52 17.58
N VAL A 243 7.10 12.52 17.03
CA VAL A 243 6.58 13.46 16.03
C VAL A 243 7.49 13.40 14.83
N GLY A 244 6.92 13.22 13.65
CA GLY A 244 7.62 13.16 12.37
C GLY A 244 7.08 14.17 11.38
N ALA A 245 7.90 14.52 10.41
CA ALA A 245 7.48 15.26 9.22
C ALA A 245 8.04 14.59 7.97
N GLU A 246 7.28 14.68 6.89
CA GLU A 246 7.70 14.26 5.56
C GLU A 246 7.34 15.36 4.56
N TYR A 247 8.26 15.61 3.63
CA TYR A 247 8.02 16.43 2.47
C TYR A 247 8.31 15.59 1.23
N ARG A 248 7.36 15.60 0.29
CA ARG A 248 7.48 14.92 -1.01
C ARG A 248 7.40 15.96 -2.11
N TYR A 249 8.33 15.89 -3.03
CA TYR A 249 8.30 16.68 -4.26
C TYR A 249 8.15 15.72 -5.43
N GLN A 250 6.98 15.74 -6.06
CA GLN A 250 6.75 15.07 -7.32
C GLN A 250 7.21 15.99 -8.45
N PHE A 251 8.32 15.63 -9.06
CA PHE A 251 8.95 16.42 -10.11
C PHE A 251 8.55 15.97 -11.52
N ALA A 252 7.88 14.82 -11.64
CA ALA A 252 7.29 14.32 -12.86
C ALA A 252 6.11 13.42 -12.52
N GLY A 253 5.01 13.59 -13.21
CA GLY A 253 3.86 12.72 -13.23
C GLY A 253 3.13 12.89 -14.56
N GLU A 254 2.62 11.79 -15.10
CA GLU A 254 1.90 11.78 -16.37
C GLU A 254 0.83 10.69 -16.34
N GLU A 255 -0.34 11.02 -16.82
CA GLU A 255 -1.44 10.11 -17.07
C GLU A 255 -1.83 10.21 -18.54
N LYS A 256 -1.95 9.06 -19.22
CA LYS A 256 -2.35 8.96 -20.61
C LYS A 256 -3.57 8.09 -20.78
N ALA A 257 -4.55 8.61 -21.50
CA ALA A 257 -5.75 7.90 -21.89
C ALA A 257 -6.22 8.32 -23.27
N THR A 258 -7.12 7.55 -23.87
CA THR A 258 -7.87 7.97 -25.07
C THR A 258 -9.35 8.05 -24.73
N PHE A 259 -9.99 9.11 -25.22
CA PHE A 259 -11.44 9.36 -25.12
C PHE A 259 -12.04 9.26 -26.52
N ASP A 260 -12.85 8.24 -26.79
CA ASP A 260 -13.37 7.90 -28.12
C ASP A 260 -12.28 7.86 -29.22
N GLY A 261 -11.05 7.42 -28.84
CA GLY A 261 -9.91 7.31 -29.73
C GLY A 261 -9.11 8.63 -29.91
N VAL A 262 -9.42 9.67 -29.15
CA VAL A 262 -8.63 10.90 -29.08
C VAL A 262 -7.70 10.87 -27.88
N GLU A 263 -6.41 11.08 -28.10
CA GLU A 263 -5.39 11.04 -27.04
C GLU A 263 -5.54 12.24 -26.10
N ALA A 264 -5.45 11.95 -24.79
CA ALA A 264 -5.36 12.93 -23.73
C ALA A 264 -4.16 12.61 -22.84
N THR A 265 -3.48 13.65 -22.39
CA THR A 265 -2.34 13.57 -21.47
C THR A 265 -2.50 14.60 -20.38
N LEU A 266 -2.42 14.14 -19.12
CA LEU A 266 -2.38 14.98 -17.94
C LEU A 266 -0.98 14.87 -17.32
N GLU A 267 -0.23 15.97 -17.31
CA GLU A 267 1.04 16.07 -16.62
C GLU A 267 0.82 16.76 -15.26
N ASN A 268 1.43 16.29 -14.20
CA ASN A 268 1.28 16.91 -12.90
C ASN A 268 2.59 17.01 -12.11
N ASN A 269 2.68 18.10 -11.33
CA ASN A 269 3.71 18.32 -10.32
C ASN A 269 3.04 18.55 -8.98
N ARG A 270 3.56 17.91 -7.93
CA ARG A 270 2.94 17.95 -6.60
C ARG A 270 3.95 18.29 -5.52
N HIS A 271 3.50 19.09 -4.56
CA HIS A 271 4.21 19.34 -3.31
C HIS A 271 3.35 18.80 -2.17
N ILE A 272 3.85 17.81 -1.45
CA ILE A 272 3.12 17.12 -0.40
C ILE A 272 3.83 17.35 0.92
N ALA A 273 3.12 17.84 1.92
CA ALA A 273 3.63 18.03 3.27
C ALA A 273 2.83 17.17 4.25
N ILE A 274 3.53 16.39 5.08
CA ILE A 274 2.92 15.48 6.05
C ILE A 274 3.49 15.76 7.42
N LEU A 275 2.62 15.90 8.42
CA LEU A 275 2.97 15.92 9.83
C LEU A 275 2.34 14.71 10.50
N SER A 276 3.11 13.97 11.29
CA SER A 276 2.65 12.77 11.98
C SER A 276 3.03 12.77 13.45
N ALA A 277 2.24 12.09 14.27
CA ALA A 277 2.53 11.85 15.66
C ALA A 277 2.09 10.45 16.06
N ALA A 278 2.86 9.81 16.95
CA ALA A 278 2.51 8.54 17.58
C ALA A 278 2.70 8.64 19.08
N TYR A 279 1.66 8.24 19.83
CA TYR A 279 1.63 8.30 21.29
C TYR A 279 1.50 6.89 21.87
N ASN A 280 2.48 6.48 22.67
CA ASN A 280 2.48 5.22 23.40
C ASN A 280 1.60 5.36 24.65
N VAL A 281 0.33 4.94 24.56
CA VAL A 281 -0.63 4.95 25.68
C VAL A 281 -0.18 3.95 26.75
N THR A 282 0.30 2.81 26.31
CA THR A 282 0.97 1.76 27.13
C THR A 282 2.11 1.15 26.33
N GLU A 283 2.86 0.21 26.89
CA GLU A 283 3.90 -0.54 26.17
C GLU A 283 3.35 -1.31 24.94
N ASN A 284 2.06 -1.65 24.99
CA ASN A 284 1.41 -2.45 23.95
C ASN A 284 0.45 -1.63 23.05
N LEU A 285 -0.05 -0.47 23.50
CA LEU A 285 -1.03 0.33 22.80
C LEU A 285 -0.43 1.63 22.30
N VAL A 286 -0.45 1.82 21.01
CA VAL A 286 -0.05 3.05 20.32
C VAL A 286 -1.27 3.68 19.67
N VAL A 287 -1.41 4.99 19.80
CA VAL A 287 -2.35 5.83 19.02
C VAL A 287 -1.52 6.71 18.11
N ASP A 288 -1.85 6.73 16.84
CA ASP A 288 -1.16 7.50 15.83
C ASP A 288 -2.10 8.40 15.05
N THR A 289 -1.57 9.49 14.55
CA THR A 289 -2.29 10.44 13.72
C THR A 289 -1.36 11.07 12.71
N TYR A 290 -1.91 11.51 11.58
CA TYR A 290 -1.19 12.31 10.61
C TYR A 290 -2.14 13.28 9.91
N TYR A 291 -1.55 14.31 9.34
CA TYR A 291 -2.19 15.24 8.44
C TYR A 291 -1.28 15.43 7.22
N GLU A 292 -1.83 15.19 6.04
CA GLU A 292 -1.21 15.39 4.74
C GLU A 292 -1.89 16.54 4.02
N TYR A 293 -1.12 17.35 3.33
CA TYR A 293 -1.62 18.44 2.51
C TYR A 293 -0.83 18.50 1.21
N ASP A 294 -1.54 18.48 0.08
CA ASP A 294 -0.99 18.45 -1.27
C ASP A 294 -1.33 19.74 -2.02
N PHE A 295 -0.35 20.24 -2.76
CA PHE A 295 -0.51 21.30 -3.76
C PHE A 295 -0.24 20.70 -5.13
N ASN A 296 -1.26 20.62 -5.97
CA ASN A 296 -1.19 20.01 -7.28
C ASN A 296 -1.24 21.07 -8.37
N LYS A 297 -0.36 20.96 -9.37
CA LYS A 297 -0.39 21.74 -10.59
C LYS A 297 -0.50 20.81 -11.75
N TYR A 298 -1.38 21.13 -12.69
CA TYR A 298 -1.69 20.30 -13.85
C TYR A 298 -1.42 21.04 -15.14
N ASP A 299 -0.92 20.29 -16.13
CA ASP A 299 -0.86 20.67 -17.52
C ASP A 299 -1.63 19.61 -18.33
N TYR A 300 -2.74 19.99 -18.95
CA TYR A 300 -3.59 19.07 -19.69
C TYR A 300 -3.51 19.30 -21.18
N LYS A 301 -3.40 18.21 -21.93
CA LYS A 301 -3.39 18.23 -23.41
C LYS A 301 -4.46 17.27 -23.93
N TYR A 302 -5.29 17.78 -24.85
CA TYR A 302 -6.29 16.99 -25.55
C TYR A 302 -6.11 17.19 -27.06
N ASP A 303 -6.05 16.11 -27.86
CA ASP A 303 -5.75 16.13 -29.30
C ASP A 303 -4.49 16.95 -29.61
N GLY A 304 -3.45 16.85 -28.75
CA GLY A 304 -2.19 17.59 -28.88
C GLY A 304 -2.27 19.10 -28.61
N LYS A 305 -3.41 19.62 -28.12
CA LYS A 305 -3.60 21.03 -27.74
C LYS A 305 -3.64 21.18 -26.24
N GLU A 306 -3.01 22.23 -25.74
CA GLU A 306 -3.11 22.61 -24.33
C GLU A 306 -4.51 23.12 -24.01
N GLU A 307 -5.13 22.59 -22.97
CA GLU A 307 -6.40 23.00 -22.41
C GLU A 307 -6.18 23.52 -21.00
N ALA A 308 -6.96 24.51 -20.60
CA ALA A 308 -6.86 25.06 -19.26
C ALA A 308 -7.44 24.07 -18.24
N VAL A 309 -6.66 23.77 -17.22
CA VAL A 309 -7.07 22.97 -16.03
C VAL A 309 -6.71 23.75 -14.79
N ASP A 310 -7.59 23.77 -13.82
CA ASP A 310 -7.36 24.45 -12.55
C ASP A 310 -6.42 23.61 -11.66
N ASP A 311 -5.56 24.30 -10.92
CA ASP A 311 -4.79 23.68 -9.84
C ASP A 311 -5.74 23.22 -8.75
N ASP A 312 -5.42 22.13 -8.05
CA ASP A 312 -6.22 21.67 -6.92
C ASP A 312 -5.39 21.47 -5.66
N TYR A 313 -6.08 21.31 -4.56
CA TYR A 313 -5.52 21.00 -3.25
C TYR A 313 -6.18 19.75 -2.75
N TYR A 314 -5.37 18.87 -2.16
CA TYR A 314 -5.85 17.67 -1.49
C TYR A 314 -5.36 17.68 -0.06
N TRP A 315 -6.15 17.17 0.86
CA TRP A 315 -5.71 16.89 2.21
C TRP A 315 -6.26 15.56 2.72
N GLU A 316 -5.49 14.94 3.57
CA GLU A 316 -5.87 13.71 4.24
C GLU A 316 -5.54 13.81 5.74
N PHE A 317 -6.47 13.34 6.57
CA PHE A 317 -6.28 13.21 8.01
C PHE A 317 -6.49 11.76 8.40
N GLY A 318 -5.51 11.19 9.13
CA GLY A 318 -5.60 9.85 9.68
C GLY A 318 -5.52 9.84 11.19
N LEU A 319 -6.33 8.98 11.82
CA LEU A 319 -6.28 8.65 13.24
C LEU A 319 -6.38 7.14 13.40
N GLY A 320 -5.39 6.56 14.08
CA GLY A 320 -5.32 5.13 14.27
C GLY A 320 -4.95 4.69 15.68
N TRP A 321 -5.11 3.42 15.91
CA TRP A 321 -4.54 2.74 17.07
C TRP A 321 -4.06 1.34 16.70
N THR A 322 -3.03 0.88 17.38
CA THR A 322 -2.48 -0.48 17.25
C THR A 322 -2.16 -1.05 18.62
N TYR A 323 -2.69 -2.24 18.88
CA TYR A 323 -2.31 -3.03 20.06
C TYR A 323 -1.38 -4.17 19.62
N LYS A 324 -0.26 -4.30 20.29
CA LYS A 324 0.76 -5.36 20.07
C LYS A 324 0.70 -6.39 21.20
N PHE A 325 0.73 -7.68 20.85
CA PHE A 325 0.67 -8.80 21.80
C PHE A 325 2.06 -9.29 22.18
#